data_4a312d77d443079d2f57f82e74b29d2d
#
_entry.id   4a312d77d443079d2f57f82e74b29d2d
#
_cell.length_a   1.000
_cell.length_b   1.000
_cell.length_c   1.000
_cell.angle_alpha   90.00
_cell.angle_beta   90.00
_cell.angle_gamma   90.00
#
_symmetry.space_group_name_H-M   'P 1'
#
loop_
_entity.id
_entity.type
_entity.pdbx_description
1 polymer ?
#
loop_
_entity_poly.entity_id
_entity_poly.type
_entity_poly.pdbx_seq_one_letter_code
_entity_poly.pdbx_strand_id
1 'polypeptide(L)'
;MTKVADQKLSRAGEKNFQWAKAHMGALTTLAKKYSRTKPLEGVSLGVCLHVTKETSVLIDAFLGAGAAVKLAGANPLSTQDDIAAYLSTRTEVWAWRGQSSKDYDWCIEQVLGARPTQLVDDGADLHVAAHRSRAKGIVGGSEETTTGVVRLRAMQAAGKLAYPVVAVNDARTKFLFDNRYGTGQSTLDGIMRATALLLAGMKVVVVGYGWVGKGVAMRARGMGANVSVVEVDPVKAIEAHLDGFGVSSLEEAAHWGQLFVTTTGQKNVVPYAAVEMMKEGAILANAGHFDVEIDVKTMLSKAKSVREVRPHVDEVLLPGGKKVYLVAKGRIANLVAAEGHPPEVMQMSFANQFLAAVRVHREHGSMERRVYGVSAEDEVARAALKSMGVTIGAQTKEQREYAKSWEA
;
A
#
# COMPACT_ATOMS: atom_id res chain seq x y z
N MET A 1 8.51 -25.89 3.11
CA MET A 1 7.44 -26.27 2.16
C MET A 1 6.51 -25.08 1.95
N THR A 2 6.23 -24.72 0.71
CA THR A 2 5.24 -23.70 0.32
C THR A 2 3.84 -24.06 0.82
N LYS A 3 3.01 -23.05 1.18
CA LYS A 3 1.60 -23.20 1.52
C LYS A 3 0.78 -22.11 0.84
N VAL A 4 -0.09 -22.50 -0.10
CA VAL A 4 -1.05 -21.66 -0.84
C VAL A 4 -2.44 -22.28 -0.81
N ALA A 5 -3.48 -21.54 -1.18
CA ALA A 5 -4.86 -22.02 -1.11
C ALA A 5 -5.10 -23.24 -2.03
N ASP A 6 -4.80 -23.11 -3.32
CA ASP A 6 -4.96 -24.17 -4.32
C ASP A 6 -3.92 -24.01 -5.45
N GLN A 7 -3.04 -25.00 -5.60
CA GLN A 7 -2.01 -25.02 -6.63
C GLN A 7 -2.57 -25.07 -8.06
N LYS A 8 -3.79 -25.55 -8.25
CA LYS A 8 -4.44 -25.64 -9.58
C LYS A 8 -4.73 -24.28 -10.19
N LEU A 9 -4.75 -23.21 -9.38
CA LEU A 9 -4.95 -21.82 -9.82
C LEU A 9 -3.73 -21.23 -10.56
N SER A 10 -2.57 -21.91 -10.53
CA SER A 10 -1.30 -21.41 -11.08
C SER A 10 -1.40 -20.91 -12.54
N ARG A 11 -2.17 -21.60 -13.40
CA ARG A 11 -2.35 -21.20 -14.80
C ARG A 11 -3.14 -19.88 -14.95
N ALA A 12 -4.10 -19.62 -14.05
CA ALA A 12 -4.82 -18.34 -14.01
C ALA A 12 -3.89 -17.23 -13.54
N GLY A 13 -3.10 -17.48 -12.48
CA GLY A 13 -2.09 -16.55 -11.98
C GLY A 13 -1.03 -16.20 -13.02
N GLU A 14 -0.59 -17.16 -13.84
CA GLU A 14 0.34 -16.88 -14.93
C GLU A 14 -0.23 -15.88 -15.94
N LYS A 15 -1.51 -16.01 -16.32
CA LYS A 15 -2.17 -15.04 -17.21
C LYS A 15 -2.22 -13.65 -16.60
N ASN A 16 -2.56 -13.53 -15.31
CA ASN A 16 -2.60 -12.28 -14.60
C ASN A 16 -1.21 -11.67 -14.43
N PHE A 17 -0.18 -12.48 -14.17
CA PHE A 17 1.22 -12.05 -14.20
C PHE A 17 1.62 -11.47 -15.57
N GLN A 18 1.30 -12.14 -16.67
CA GLN A 18 1.63 -11.66 -18.02
C GLN A 18 0.94 -10.33 -18.32
N TRP A 19 -0.33 -10.18 -17.89
CA TRP A 19 -1.05 -8.92 -18.01
C TRP A 19 -0.33 -7.80 -17.25
N ALA A 20 -0.05 -7.98 -15.97
CA ALA A 20 0.65 -6.98 -15.17
C ALA A 20 2.03 -6.65 -15.74
N LYS A 21 2.79 -7.67 -16.15
CA LYS A 21 4.12 -7.50 -16.74
C LYS A 21 4.11 -6.65 -18.00
N ALA A 22 3.09 -6.80 -18.85
CA ALA A 22 2.92 -5.99 -20.07
C ALA A 22 2.69 -4.50 -19.76
N HIS A 23 2.11 -4.18 -18.58
CA HIS A 23 1.78 -2.81 -18.15
C HIS A 23 2.78 -2.22 -17.15
N MET A 24 3.86 -2.93 -16.83
CA MET A 24 4.90 -2.48 -15.88
C MET A 24 6.25 -2.23 -16.58
N GLY A 25 6.22 -1.41 -17.65
CA GLY A 25 7.36 -1.20 -18.53
C GLY A 25 8.60 -0.60 -17.86
N ALA A 26 8.44 0.25 -16.83
CA ALA A 26 9.56 0.80 -16.07
C ALA A 26 10.31 -0.30 -15.30
N LEU A 27 9.58 -1.10 -14.51
CA LEU A 27 10.17 -2.20 -13.75
C LEU A 27 10.79 -3.26 -14.67
N THR A 28 10.09 -3.66 -15.75
CA THR A 28 10.59 -4.67 -16.69
C THR A 28 11.83 -4.21 -17.45
N THR A 29 11.92 -2.91 -17.76
CA THR A 29 13.12 -2.32 -18.39
C THR A 29 14.32 -2.39 -17.45
N LEU A 30 14.14 -2.01 -16.18
CA LEU A 30 15.18 -2.09 -15.15
C LEU A 30 15.57 -3.56 -14.89
N ALA A 31 14.60 -4.44 -14.70
CA ALA A 31 14.83 -5.87 -14.50
C ALA A 31 15.67 -6.47 -15.64
N LYS A 32 15.36 -6.15 -16.90
CA LYS A 32 16.15 -6.58 -18.06
C LYS A 32 17.59 -6.06 -18.06
N LYS A 33 17.80 -4.79 -17.63
CA LYS A 33 19.14 -4.22 -17.47
C LYS A 33 19.95 -5.00 -16.43
N TYR A 34 19.36 -5.26 -15.30
CA TYR A 34 20.03 -5.89 -14.16
C TYR A 34 20.11 -7.41 -14.24
N SER A 35 19.26 -8.09 -15.02
CA SER A 35 19.33 -9.56 -15.18
C SER A 35 20.64 -10.04 -15.81
N ARG A 36 21.34 -9.16 -16.57
CA ARG A 36 22.63 -9.47 -17.19
C ARG A 36 23.80 -9.51 -16.19
N THR A 37 23.73 -8.70 -15.15
CA THR A 37 24.79 -8.54 -14.14
C THR A 37 24.51 -9.26 -12.84
N LYS A 38 23.28 -9.77 -12.67
CA LYS A 38 22.78 -10.48 -11.48
C LYS A 38 23.23 -9.84 -10.16
N PRO A 39 22.93 -8.57 -9.91
CA PRO A 39 23.45 -7.84 -8.75
C PRO A 39 22.95 -8.36 -7.40
N LEU A 40 21.97 -9.27 -7.38
CA LEU A 40 21.43 -9.89 -6.17
C LEU A 40 21.83 -11.38 -6.06
N GLU A 41 22.85 -11.83 -6.80
CA GLU A 41 23.34 -13.20 -6.66
C GLU A 41 23.85 -13.44 -5.24
N GLY A 42 23.41 -14.53 -4.61
CA GLY A 42 23.71 -14.85 -3.21
C GLY A 42 22.85 -14.13 -2.17
N VAL A 43 21.95 -13.22 -2.58
CA VAL A 43 21.01 -12.56 -1.68
C VAL A 43 19.77 -13.42 -1.46
N SER A 44 19.40 -13.64 -0.19
CA SER A 44 18.13 -14.23 0.21
C SER A 44 17.19 -13.11 0.67
N LEU A 45 16.14 -12.87 -0.09
CA LEU A 45 15.11 -11.87 0.23
C LEU A 45 13.96 -12.51 1.02
N GLY A 46 13.71 -12.03 2.23
CA GLY A 46 12.44 -12.22 2.93
C GLY A 46 11.47 -11.13 2.53
N VAL A 47 10.35 -11.50 1.94
CA VAL A 47 9.38 -10.57 1.39
C VAL A 47 8.04 -10.73 2.10
N CYS A 48 7.47 -9.63 2.57
CA CYS A 48 6.12 -9.56 3.11
C CYS A 48 5.38 -8.40 2.41
N LEU A 49 4.71 -8.71 1.30
CA LEU A 49 3.99 -7.75 0.47
C LEU A 49 2.58 -8.27 0.17
N HIS A 50 1.68 -7.40 -0.25
CA HIS A 50 0.40 -7.84 -0.80
C HIS A 50 0.66 -8.73 -2.02
N VAL A 51 0.20 -9.98 -2.00
CA VAL A 51 0.43 -10.95 -3.09
C VAL A 51 -0.57 -10.71 -4.20
N THR A 52 -0.24 -9.76 -5.08
CA THR A 52 -1.03 -9.35 -6.23
C THR A 52 -0.29 -9.64 -7.54
N LYS A 53 -0.98 -9.46 -8.67
CA LYS A 53 -0.37 -9.63 -10.00
C LYS A 53 0.84 -8.69 -10.22
N GLU A 54 0.81 -7.49 -9.65
CA GLU A 54 1.91 -6.53 -9.71
C GLU A 54 3.12 -7.02 -8.90
N THR A 55 2.88 -7.54 -7.70
CA THR A 55 3.92 -8.13 -6.85
C THR A 55 4.62 -9.28 -7.55
N SER A 56 3.89 -10.07 -8.34
CA SER A 56 4.51 -11.17 -9.09
C SER A 56 5.56 -10.67 -10.11
N VAL A 57 5.39 -9.47 -10.66
CA VAL A 57 6.38 -8.86 -11.57
C VAL A 57 7.63 -8.39 -10.80
N LEU A 58 7.47 -7.88 -9.58
CA LEU A 58 8.60 -7.54 -8.71
C LEU A 58 9.39 -8.81 -8.32
N ILE A 59 8.70 -9.88 -7.94
CA ILE A 59 9.34 -11.16 -7.62
C ILE A 59 10.10 -11.71 -8.83
N ASP A 60 9.50 -11.64 -10.04
CA ASP A 60 10.18 -12.03 -11.28
C ASP A 60 11.47 -11.21 -11.51
N ALA A 61 11.43 -9.90 -11.22
CA ALA A 61 12.60 -9.03 -11.32
C ALA A 61 13.69 -9.40 -10.31
N PHE A 62 13.36 -9.70 -9.07
CA PHE A 62 14.31 -10.16 -8.05
C PHE A 62 14.96 -11.48 -8.42
N LEU A 63 14.15 -12.47 -8.85
CA LEU A 63 14.65 -13.78 -9.31
C LEU A 63 15.58 -13.61 -10.53
N GLY A 64 15.18 -12.76 -11.49
CA GLY A 64 15.99 -12.45 -12.67
C GLY A 64 17.32 -11.77 -12.33
N ALA A 65 17.38 -11.00 -11.25
CA ALA A 65 18.61 -10.36 -10.74
C ALA A 65 19.48 -11.32 -9.88
N GLY A 66 19.08 -12.58 -9.69
CA GLY A 66 19.84 -13.62 -9.00
C GLY A 66 19.46 -13.83 -7.54
N ALA A 67 18.45 -13.13 -7.00
CA ALA A 67 18.03 -13.33 -5.62
C ALA A 67 17.26 -14.65 -5.42
N ALA A 68 17.42 -15.26 -4.24
CA ALA A 68 16.47 -16.23 -3.73
C ALA A 68 15.37 -15.50 -2.96
N VAL A 69 14.09 -15.81 -3.21
CA VAL A 69 12.96 -15.10 -2.59
C VAL A 69 12.16 -16.03 -1.70
N LYS A 70 11.65 -15.50 -0.57
CA LYS A 70 10.74 -16.15 0.37
C LYS A 70 9.60 -15.20 0.63
N LEU A 71 8.36 -15.56 0.29
CA LEU A 71 7.23 -14.62 0.23
C LEU A 71 6.11 -14.99 1.22
N ALA A 72 5.69 -14.02 2.03
CA ALA A 72 4.43 -14.03 2.75
C ALA A 72 3.54 -12.86 2.31
N GLY A 73 2.23 -12.96 2.55
CA GLY A 73 1.30 -11.86 2.30
C GLY A 73 1.33 -10.83 3.43
N ALA A 74 1.26 -9.53 3.11
CA ALA A 74 1.24 -8.44 4.08
C ALA A 74 -0.16 -8.18 4.70
N ASN A 75 -1.20 -8.88 4.26
CA ASN A 75 -2.55 -8.76 4.82
C ASN A 75 -3.32 -10.07 4.61
N PRO A 76 -4.04 -10.57 5.63
CA PRO A 76 -4.78 -11.84 5.55
C PRO A 76 -5.85 -11.92 4.45
N LEU A 77 -6.35 -10.78 3.97
CA LEU A 77 -7.48 -10.73 3.02
C LEU A 77 -7.09 -10.22 1.61
N SER A 78 -5.83 -9.82 1.39
CA SER A 78 -5.42 -9.18 0.13
C SER A 78 -4.75 -10.12 -0.87
N THR A 79 -4.40 -11.34 -0.47
CA THR A 79 -3.76 -12.32 -1.36
C THR A 79 -4.67 -12.67 -2.53
N GLN A 80 -4.16 -12.59 -3.76
CA GLN A 80 -4.73 -13.19 -4.96
C GLN A 80 -4.23 -14.64 -5.02
N ASP A 81 -5.11 -15.60 -4.77
CA ASP A 81 -4.74 -17.01 -4.59
C ASP A 81 -4.15 -17.64 -5.86
N ASP A 82 -4.58 -17.19 -7.02
CA ASP A 82 -4.03 -17.59 -8.31
C ASP A 82 -2.59 -17.11 -8.50
N ILE A 83 -2.29 -15.88 -8.06
CA ILE A 83 -0.93 -15.34 -8.07
C ILE A 83 -0.03 -16.07 -7.04
N ALA A 84 -0.54 -16.33 -5.85
CA ALA A 84 0.19 -17.11 -4.85
C ALA A 84 0.53 -18.51 -5.40
N ALA A 85 -0.42 -19.17 -6.07
CA ALA A 85 -0.25 -20.45 -6.72
C ALA A 85 0.79 -20.38 -7.86
N TYR A 86 0.75 -19.35 -8.70
CA TYR A 86 1.74 -19.15 -9.77
C TYR A 86 3.15 -18.94 -9.19
N LEU A 87 3.31 -18.03 -8.23
CA LEU A 87 4.60 -17.75 -7.62
C LEU A 87 5.17 -18.95 -6.89
N SER A 88 4.35 -19.83 -6.31
CA SER A 88 4.81 -21.03 -5.62
C SER A 88 5.44 -22.09 -6.54
N THR A 89 5.28 -21.96 -7.86
CA THR A 89 6.03 -22.77 -8.84
C THR A 89 7.45 -22.26 -9.08
N ARG A 90 7.79 -21.06 -8.58
CA ARG A 90 9.04 -20.35 -8.86
C ARG A 90 9.87 -20.06 -7.62
N THR A 91 9.20 -19.94 -6.46
CA THR A 91 9.82 -19.64 -5.18
C THR A 91 8.99 -20.18 -4.02
N GLU A 92 9.47 -20.05 -2.79
CA GLU A 92 8.70 -20.44 -1.61
C GLU A 92 7.70 -19.33 -1.22
N VAL A 93 6.43 -19.73 -1.11
CA VAL A 93 5.31 -18.83 -0.82
C VAL A 93 4.46 -19.38 0.32
N TRP A 94 4.17 -18.54 1.30
CA TRP A 94 3.23 -18.80 2.39
C TRP A 94 2.18 -17.70 2.39
N ALA A 95 1.16 -17.82 1.52
CA ALA A 95 0.11 -16.84 1.37
C ALA A 95 -1.16 -17.46 0.81
N TRP A 96 -2.31 -17.11 1.38
CA TRP A 96 -3.65 -17.39 0.87
C TRP A 96 -4.65 -16.38 1.41
N ARG A 97 -5.75 -16.19 0.71
CA ARG A 97 -6.81 -15.29 1.14
C ARG A 97 -7.63 -15.90 2.28
N GLY A 98 -7.93 -15.09 3.29
CA GLY A 98 -8.74 -15.55 4.43
C GLY A 98 -7.91 -16.18 5.55
N GLN A 99 -6.63 -15.87 5.65
CA GLN A 99 -5.78 -16.29 6.77
C GLN A 99 -6.36 -15.79 8.10
N SER A 100 -6.29 -16.65 9.12
CA SER A 100 -6.46 -16.20 10.52
C SER A 100 -5.22 -15.38 10.95
N SER A 101 -5.34 -14.64 12.05
CA SER A 101 -4.17 -13.93 12.60
C SER A 101 -3.02 -14.89 12.96
N LYS A 102 -3.34 -16.09 13.43
CA LYS A 102 -2.32 -17.13 13.72
C LYS A 102 -1.64 -17.64 12.45
N ASP A 103 -2.40 -17.84 11.36
CA ASP A 103 -1.83 -18.23 10.08
C ASP A 103 -0.93 -17.12 9.51
N TYR A 104 -1.34 -15.87 9.64
CA TYR A 104 -0.57 -14.71 9.21
C TYR A 104 0.78 -14.64 9.95
N ASP A 105 0.76 -14.70 11.27
CA ASP A 105 1.98 -14.72 12.09
C ASP A 105 2.88 -15.90 11.73
N TRP A 106 2.30 -17.09 11.55
CA TRP A 106 3.03 -18.28 11.14
C TRP A 106 3.70 -18.10 9.75
N CYS A 107 3.05 -17.43 8.78
CA CYS A 107 3.65 -17.17 7.48
C CYS A 107 4.88 -16.26 7.58
N ILE A 108 4.82 -15.23 8.42
CA ILE A 108 5.97 -14.35 8.72
C ILE A 108 7.11 -15.16 9.36
N GLU A 109 6.79 -16.05 10.29
CA GLU A 109 7.78 -16.94 10.91
C GLU A 109 8.45 -17.88 9.90
N GLN A 110 7.71 -18.40 8.89
CA GLN A 110 8.29 -19.20 7.83
C GLN A 110 9.32 -18.42 7.00
N VAL A 111 8.99 -17.15 6.65
CA VAL A 111 9.92 -16.27 5.94
C VAL A 111 11.19 -16.04 6.75
N LEU A 112 11.07 -15.73 8.05
CA LEU A 112 12.23 -15.52 8.93
C LEU A 112 13.01 -16.82 9.17
N GLY A 113 12.32 -17.96 9.29
CA GLY A 113 12.92 -19.29 9.45
C GLY A 113 13.79 -19.70 8.27
N ALA A 114 13.54 -19.17 7.08
CA ALA A 114 14.37 -19.36 5.89
C ALA A 114 15.67 -18.52 5.91
N ARG A 115 15.94 -17.76 6.98
CA ARG A 115 17.15 -16.95 7.21
C ARG A 115 17.47 -15.98 6.08
N PRO A 116 16.56 -15.03 5.78
CA PRO A 116 16.82 -14.03 4.75
C PRO A 116 17.98 -13.12 5.16
N THR A 117 18.71 -12.63 4.15
CA THR A 117 19.79 -11.65 4.35
C THR A 117 19.28 -10.20 4.19
N GLN A 118 18.17 -10.00 3.47
CA GLN A 118 17.49 -8.70 3.35
C GLN A 118 15.98 -8.89 3.47
N LEU A 119 15.30 -7.83 3.87
CA LEU A 119 13.83 -7.81 3.99
C LEU A 119 13.22 -6.78 3.04
N VAL A 120 12.07 -7.14 2.45
CA VAL A 120 11.22 -6.24 1.68
C VAL A 120 9.83 -6.32 2.31
N ASP A 121 9.32 -5.23 2.87
CA ASP A 121 8.14 -5.27 3.73
C ASP A 121 7.11 -4.19 3.34
N ASP A 122 5.86 -4.43 3.71
CA ASP A 122 4.75 -3.51 3.55
C ASP A 122 3.93 -3.45 4.84
N GLY A 123 4.18 -2.43 5.65
CA GLY A 123 3.59 -2.23 6.97
C GLY A 123 4.53 -2.55 8.13
N ALA A 124 5.75 -2.96 7.86
CA ALA A 124 6.83 -3.27 8.81
C ALA A 124 6.55 -4.46 9.74
N ASP A 125 5.62 -5.36 9.43
CA ASP A 125 5.33 -6.52 10.28
C ASP A 125 6.48 -7.53 10.25
N LEU A 126 7.07 -7.79 9.09
CA LEU A 126 8.25 -8.65 8.95
C LEU A 126 9.47 -8.03 9.63
N HIS A 127 9.70 -6.71 9.47
CA HIS A 127 10.76 -5.99 10.17
C HIS A 127 10.61 -6.09 11.69
N VAL A 128 9.42 -5.84 12.22
CA VAL A 128 9.12 -5.92 13.65
C VAL A 128 9.31 -7.34 14.17
N ALA A 129 8.83 -8.35 13.46
CA ALA A 129 9.01 -9.76 13.82
C ALA A 129 10.50 -10.14 13.85
N ALA A 130 11.29 -9.69 12.86
CA ALA A 130 12.73 -9.93 12.81
C ALA A 130 13.46 -9.32 14.03
N HIS A 131 13.08 -8.10 14.45
CA HIS A 131 13.66 -7.46 15.64
C HIS A 131 13.23 -8.15 16.94
N ARG A 132 11.96 -8.53 17.08
CA ARG A 132 11.44 -9.26 18.25
C ARG A 132 12.11 -10.61 18.42
N SER A 133 12.27 -11.36 17.35
CA SER A 133 12.95 -12.67 17.37
C SER A 133 14.46 -12.57 17.39
N ARG A 134 15.04 -11.37 17.29
CA ARG A 134 16.49 -11.14 17.17
C ARG A 134 17.09 -11.95 16.01
N ALA A 135 16.39 -11.96 14.87
CA ALA A 135 16.83 -12.68 13.68
C ALA A 135 18.24 -12.25 13.26
N LYS A 136 19.12 -13.22 13.00
CA LYS A 136 20.52 -12.97 12.65
C LYS A 136 20.72 -13.00 11.13
N GLY A 137 21.76 -12.31 10.66
CA GLY A 137 22.17 -12.35 9.24
C GLY A 137 21.47 -11.34 8.36
N ILE A 138 20.49 -10.57 8.86
CA ILE A 138 19.83 -9.51 8.10
C ILE A 138 20.76 -8.29 8.05
N VAL A 139 21.13 -7.89 6.82
CA VAL A 139 22.05 -6.77 6.57
C VAL A 139 21.30 -5.46 6.24
N GLY A 140 20.00 -5.52 5.96
CA GLY A 140 19.15 -4.36 5.68
C GLY A 140 17.83 -4.74 5.06
N GLY A 141 17.06 -3.72 4.65
CA GLY A 141 15.78 -3.95 3.98
C GLY A 141 15.16 -2.69 3.40
N SER A 142 13.91 -2.81 2.98
CA SER A 142 13.10 -1.71 2.44
C SER A 142 11.65 -1.80 2.91
N GLU A 143 10.97 -0.63 2.93
CA GLU A 143 9.59 -0.51 3.39
C GLU A 143 8.75 0.24 2.35
N GLU A 144 7.60 -0.34 2.01
CA GLU A 144 6.71 0.13 0.95
C GLU A 144 5.76 1.24 1.42
N THR A 145 5.27 1.20 2.66
CA THR A 145 4.12 2.02 3.05
C THR A 145 4.41 3.02 4.16
N THR A 146 3.66 4.12 4.18
CA THR A 146 3.78 5.19 5.19
C THR A 146 3.72 4.66 6.62
N THR A 147 2.79 3.77 6.91
CA THR A 147 2.59 3.22 8.26
C THR A 147 3.82 2.43 8.72
N GLY A 148 4.42 1.64 7.83
CA GLY A 148 5.65 0.91 8.13
C GLY A 148 6.84 1.83 8.34
N VAL A 149 7.01 2.86 7.50
CA VAL A 149 8.07 3.87 7.68
C VAL A 149 7.96 4.59 9.03
N VAL A 150 6.74 4.95 9.46
CA VAL A 150 6.50 5.57 10.78
C VAL A 150 6.96 4.64 11.91
N ARG A 151 6.61 3.35 11.84
CA ARG A 151 7.04 2.33 12.82
C ARG A 151 8.56 2.18 12.86
N LEU A 152 9.21 2.11 11.70
CA LEU A 152 10.66 1.97 11.60
C LEU A 152 11.41 3.22 12.11
N ARG A 153 10.90 4.42 11.84
CA ARG A 153 11.43 5.66 12.42
C ARG A 153 11.27 5.72 13.93
N ALA A 154 10.14 5.25 14.46
CA ALA A 154 9.96 5.11 15.90
C ALA A 154 10.95 4.12 16.52
N MET A 155 11.22 2.98 15.84
CA MET A 155 12.26 2.02 16.27
C MET A 155 13.65 2.64 16.22
N GLN A 156 13.96 3.43 15.19
CA GLN A 156 15.23 4.17 15.08
C GLN A 156 15.38 5.17 16.24
N ALA A 157 14.37 5.99 16.51
CA ALA A 157 14.38 6.96 17.60
C ALA A 157 14.55 6.30 18.99
N ALA A 158 14.01 5.07 19.14
CA ALA A 158 14.18 4.26 20.34
C ALA A 158 15.53 3.51 20.40
N GLY A 159 16.44 3.69 19.43
CA GLY A 159 17.72 2.98 19.34
C GLY A 159 17.60 1.47 19.13
N LYS A 160 16.46 0.99 18.60
CA LYS A 160 16.15 -0.44 18.44
C LYS A 160 16.32 -0.96 17.01
N LEU A 161 16.52 -0.08 16.04
CA LEU A 161 16.71 -0.49 14.64
C LEU A 161 18.08 -1.16 14.47
N ALA A 162 18.09 -2.43 14.05
CA ALA A 162 19.31 -3.27 14.05
C ALA A 162 20.10 -3.21 12.72
N TYR A 163 19.50 -2.70 11.65
CA TYR A 163 20.08 -2.63 10.30
C TYR A 163 19.48 -1.45 9.51
N PRO A 164 20.12 -1.01 8.39
CA PRO A 164 19.58 0.05 7.53
C PRO A 164 18.29 -0.38 6.84
N VAL A 165 17.34 0.55 6.70
CA VAL A 165 16.11 0.32 5.93
C VAL A 165 15.89 1.49 4.96
N VAL A 166 15.59 1.18 3.71
CA VAL A 166 15.25 2.18 2.68
C VAL A 166 13.73 2.41 2.68
N ALA A 167 13.30 3.62 2.99
CA ALA A 167 11.90 4.04 2.94
C ALA A 167 11.49 4.30 1.50
N VAL A 168 11.00 3.29 0.80
CA VAL A 168 10.52 3.43 -0.58
C VAL A 168 9.28 4.31 -0.63
N ASN A 169 8.43 4.27 0.40
CA ASN A 169 7.27 5.17 0.49
C ASN A 169 7.62 6.64 0.36
N ASP A 170 8.82 7.05 0.78
CA ASP A 170 9.24 8.46 0.79
C ASP A 170 9.77 8.94 -0.57
N ALA A 171 9.86 8.04 -1.56
CA ALA A 171 10.20 8.40 -2.93
C ALA A 171 9.07 9.23 -3.58
N ARG A 172 9.41 10.34 -4.23
CA ARG A 172 8.45 11.13 -5.03
C ARG A 172 7.83 10.29 -6.14
N THR A 173 8.62 9.41 -6.76
CA THR A 173 8.16 8.44 -7.76
C THR A 173 7.27 7.34 -7.16
N LYS A 174 7.12 7.26 -5.84
CA LYS A 174 6.16 6.40 -5.15
C LYS A 174 4.94 7.19 -4.70
N PHE A 175 5.05 8.06 -3.69
CA PHE A 175 3.86 8.63 -3.04
C PHE A 175 3.04 9.57 -3.91
N LEU A 176 3.66 10.30 -4.86
CA LEU A 176 2.93 11.18 -5.79
C LEU A 176 2.02 10.37 -6.72
N PHE A 177 2.37 9.13 -7.03
CA PHE A 177 1.65 8.30 -8.00
C PHE A 177 0.85 7.20 -7.32
N ASP A 178 1.49 6.35 -6.52
CA ASP A 178 0.86 5.25 -5.81
C ASP A 178 -0.20 5.74 -4.82
N ASN A 179 0.19 6.52 -3.82
CA ASN A 179 -0.76 6.96 -2.78
C ASN A 179 -1.86 7.87 -3.36
N ARG A 180 -1.54 8.73 -4.32
CA ARG A 180 -2.50 9.67 -4.89
C ARG A 180 -3.37 9.06 -5.98
N TYR A 181 -2.75 8.52 -7.04
CA TYR A 181 -3.48 8.00 -8.20
C TYR A 181 -3.91 6.55 -8.01
N GLY A 182 -3.01 5.70 -7.52
CA GLY A 182 -3.27 4.28 -7.29
C GLY A 182 -4.34 4.07 -6.24
N THR A 183 -4.10 4.51 -5.00
CA THR A 183 -5.05 4.34 -3.89
C THR A 183 -6.34 5.11 -4.15
N GLY A 184 -6.26 6.34 -4.71
CA GLY A 184 -7.43 7.13 -5.02
C GLY A 184 -8.41 6.44 -5.98
N GLN A 185 -7.89 5.79 -7.04
CA GLN A 185 -8.71 5.03 -7.99
C GLN A 185 -9.19 3.71 -7.40
N SER A 186 -8.29 2.92 -6.85
CA SER A 186 -8.60 1.56 -6.40
C SER A 186 -9.51 1.52 -5.16
N THR A 187 -9.47 2.54 -4.29
CA THR A 187 -10.40 2.65 -3.17
C THR A 187 -11.83 2.80 -3.65
N LEU A 188 -12.08 3.68 -4.62
CA LEU A 188 -13.42 3.84 -5.19
C LEU A 188 -13.84 2.62 -6.00
N ASP A 189 -12.92 1.96 -6.72
CA ASP A 189 -13.19 0.69 -7.39
C ASP A 189 -13.67 -0.37 -6.38
N GLY A 190 -12.97 -0.52 -5.25
CA GLY A 190 -13.36 -1.45 -4.18
C GLY A 190 -14.72 -1.13 -3.57
N ILE A 191 -14.98 0.15 -3.28
CA ILE A 191 -16.28 0.59 -2.75
C ILE A 191 -17.40 0.31 -3.77
N MET A 192 -17.22 0.65 -5.03
CA MET A 192 -18.23 0.43 -6.06
C MET A 192 -18.48 -1.05 -6.34
N ARG A 193 -17.46 -1.88 -6.39
CA ARG A 193 -17.62 -3.35 -6.56
C ARG A 193 -18.38 -3.95 -5.38
N ALA A 194 -18.05 -3.55 -4.15
CA ALA A 194 -18.73 -4.05 -2.95
C ALA A 194 -20.19 -3.59 -2.88
N THR A 195 -20.46 -2.32 -3.19
CA THR A 195 -21.76 -1.69 -2.92
C THR A 195 -22.68 -1.59 -4.14
N ALA A 196 -22.10 -1.49 -5.35
CA ALA A 196 -22.81 -1.17 -6.62
C ALA A 196 -23.60 0.16 -6.56
N LEU A 197 -23.18 1.14 -5.74
CA LEU A 197 -23.86 2.41 -5.57
C LEU A 197 -23.44 3.45 -6.61
N LEU A 198 -24.37 4.33 -6.96
CA LEU A 198 -24.10 5.50 -7.79
C LEU A 198 -23.43 6.58 -6.94
N LEU A 199 -22.23 7.00 -7.32
CA LEU A 199 -21.51 8.07 -6.62
C LEU A 199 -21.98 9.48 -7.02
N ALA A 200 -22.52 9.65 -8.24
CA ALA A 200 -23.01 10.95 -8.69
C ALA A 200 -24.12 11.49 -7.75
N GLY A 201 -23.94 12.71 -7.25
CA GLY A 201 -24.82 13.34 -6.29
C GLY A 201 -24.64 12.88 -4.82
N MET A 202 -23.90 11.78 -4.58
CA MET A 202 -23.67 11.27 -3.22
C MET A 202 -22.78 12.23 -2.41
N LYS A 203 -23.11 12.39 -1.13
CA LYS A 203 -22.32 13.17 -0.16
C LYS A 203 -21.20 12.32 0.39
N VAL A 204 -19.99 12.49 -0.16
CA VAL A 204 -18.79 11.75 0.22
C VAL A 204 -17.94 12.58 1.17
N VAL A 205 -17.60 12.01 2.31
CA VAL A 205 -16.72 12.60 3.33
C VAL A 205 -15.39 11.86 3.28
N VAL A 206 -14.33 12.57 2.93
CA VAL A 206 -12.95 12.04 2.96
C VAL A 206 -12.30 12.50 4.25
N VAL A 207 -11.96 11.56 5.12
CA VAL A 207 -11.31 11.83 6.42
C VAL A 207 -9.79 11.74 6.24
N GLY A 208 -9.15 12.91 6.25
CA GLY A 208 -7.73 13.12 5.95
C GLY A 208 -7.49 13.69 4.56
N TYR A 209 -6.51 14.61 4.43
CA TYR A 209 -6.13 15.22 3.16
C TYR A 209 -4.62 15.09 2.86
N GLY A 210 -4.03 13.95 3.22
CA GLY A 210 -2.74 13.50 2.72
C GLY A 210 -2.83 13.06 1.25
N TRP A 211 -1.78 12.42 0.73
CA TRP A 211 -1.76 12.00 -0.68
C TRP A 211 -2.91 11.05 -1.05
N VAL A 212 -3.26 10.12 -0.16
CA VAL A 212 -4.40 9.20 -0.34
C VAL A 212 -5.72 10.00 -0.36
N GLY A 213 -5.94 10.87 0.63
CA GLY A 213 -7.15 11.67 0.73
C GLY A 213 -7.36 12.57 -0.48
N LYS A 214 -6.30 13.24 -0.96
CA LYS A 214 -6.33 14.02 -2.22
C LYS A 214 -6.76 13.16 -3.40
N GLY A 215 -6.21 11.97 -3.52
CA GLY A 215 -6.53 11.03 -4.59
C GLY A 215 -7.99 10.59 -4.56
N VAL A 216 -8.50 10.19 -3.39
CA VAL A 216 -9.89 9.76 -3.19
C VAL A 216 -10.85 10.92 -3.46
N ALA A 217 -10.59 12.12 -2.89
CA ALA A 217 -11.42 13.29 -3.07
C ALA A 217 -11.55 13.71 -4.55
N MET A 218 -10.41 13.78 -5.25
CA MET A 218 -10.39 14.11 -6.68
C MET A 218 -11.16 13.09 -7.53
N ARG A 219 -11.00 11.79 -7.26
CA ARG A 219 -11.70 10.75 -8.02
C ARG A 219 -13.20 10.72 -7.73
N ALA A 220 -13.59 10.85 -6.46
CA ALA A 220 -15.00 10.92 -6.08
C ALA A 220 -15.70 12.12 -6.74
N ARG A 221 -15.07 13.31 -6.73
CA ARG A 221 -15.56 14.49 -7.44
C ARG A 221 -15.64 14.26 -8.95
N GLY A 222 -14.64 13.64 -9.54
CA GLY A 222 -14.64 13.27 -10.96
C GLY A 222 -15.76 12.33 -11.36
N MET A 223 -16.29 11.55 -10.41
CA MET A 223 -17.47 10.70 -10.58
C MET A 223 -18.80 11.39 -10.23
N GLY A 224 -18.78 12.71 -10.02
CA GLY A 224 -19.96 13.52 -9.76
C GLY A 224 -20.42 13.55 -8.28
N ALA A 225 -19.62 13.06 -7.34
CA ALA A 225 -19.94 13.15 -5.93
C ALA A 225 -19.78 14.57 -5.39
N ASN A 226 -20.59 14.92 -4.38
CA ASN A 226 -20.41 16.11 -3.56
C ASN A 226 -19.43 15.79 -2.42
N VAL A 227 -18.17 16.22 -2.58
CA VAL A 227 -17.08 15.82 -1.68
C VAL A 227 -16.81 16.90 -0.65
N SER A 228 -16.70 16.49 0.62
CA SER A 228 -16.15 17.29 1.71
C SER A 228 -14.99 16.54 2.37
N VAL A 229 -14.08 17.31 2.93
CA VAL A 229 -12.87 16.81 3.61
C VAL A 229 -12.96 17.11 5.10
N VAL A 230 -12.60 16.16 5.93
CA VAL A 230 -12.34 16.32 7.36
C VAL A 230 -10.83 16.27 7.56
N GLU A 231 -10.24 17.35 8.06
CA GLU A 231 -8.79 17.44 8.28
C GLU A 231 -8.49 18.24 9.56
N VAL A 232 -7.48 17.83 10.31
CA VAL A 232 -7.03 18.47 11.56
C VAL A 232 -5.78 19.31 11.39
N ASP A 233 -5.00 19.06 10.33
CA ASP A 233 -3.85 19.88 9.95
C ASP A 233 -4.35 21.14 9.20
N PRO A 234 -4.14 22.34 9.75
CA PRO A 234 -4.68 23.55 9.15
C PRO A 234 -4.11 23.85 7.75
N VAL A 235 -2.87 23.44 7.46
CA VAL A 235 -2.25 23.65 6.14
C VAL A 235 -2.95 22.76 5.09
N LYS A 236 -3.18 21.49 5.42
CA LYS A 236 -3.90 20.57 4.53
C LYS A 236 -5.37 20.94 4.38
N ALA A 237 -5.99 21.48 5.43
CA ALA A 237 -7.36 21.98 5.37
C ALA A 237 -7.48 23.18 4.41
N ILE A 238 -6.53 24.13 4.45
CA ILE A 238 -6.44 25.23 3.48
C ILE A 238 -6.24 24.68 2.06
N GLU A 239 -5.35 23.73 1.88
CA GLU A 239 -5.11 23.09 0.58
C GLU A 239 -6.38 22.43 0.04
N ALA A 240 -7.11 21.66 0.86
CA ALA A 240 -8.37 21.06 0.47
C ALA A 240 -9.41 22.12 0.05
N HIS A 241 -9.50 23.22 0.78
CA HIS A 241 -10.39 24.33 0.46
C HIS A 241 -10.04 25.00 -0.87
N LEU A 242 -8.74 25.25 -1.11
CA LEU A 242 -8.27 25.86 -2.36
C LEU A 242 -8.39 24.90 -3.55
N ASP A 243 -8.35 23.58 -3.33
CA ASP A 243 -8.65 22.57 -4.33
C ASP A 243 -10.16 22.48 -4.64
N GLY A 244 -11.00 23.30 -3.98
CA GLY A 244 -12.44 23.44 -4.21
C GLY A 244 -13.28 22.37 -3.51
N PHE A 245 -12.82 21.82 -2.40
CA PHE A 245 -13.59 20.92 -1.56
C PHE A 245 -14.21 21.68 -0.36
N GLY A 246 -15.38 21.25 0.10
CA GLY A 246 -15.86 21.63 1.42
C GLY A 246 -14.91 21.09 2.50
N VAL A 247 -14.70 21.86 3.57
CA VAL A 247 -13.95 21.41 4.73
C VAL A 247 -14.83 21.58 5.96
N SER A 248 -14.92 20.55 6.81
CA SER A 248 -15.77 20.57 8.01
C SER A 248 -15.15 19.72 9.11
N SER A 249 -15.68 19.85 10.32
CA SER A 249 -15.39 18.91 11.40
C SER A 249 -16.05 17.54 11.11
N LEU A 250 -15.57 16.49 11.80
CA LEU A 250 -16.18 15.17 11.69
C LEU A 250 -17.61 15.17 12.23
N GLU A 251 -17.87 15.90 13.31
CA GLU A 251 -19.19 16.05 13.94
C GLU A 251 -20.18 16.64 12.96
N GLU A 252 -19.81 17.74 12.29
CA GLU A 252 -20.66 18.36 11.25
C GLU A 252 -20.91 17.41 10.08
N ALA A 253 -19.84 16.77 9.57
CA ALA A 253 -19.92 15.84 8.46
C ALA A 253 -20.81 14.62 8.77
N ALA A 254 -20.79 14.11 10.00
CA ALA A 254 -21.60 12.98 10.43
C ALA A 254 -23.10 13.19 10.22
N HIS A 255 -23.60 14.42 10.38
CA HIS A 255 -25.03 14.72 10.23
C HIS A 255 -25.53 14.71 8.79
N TRP A 256 -24.66 14.78 7.78
CA TRP A 256 -25.10 14.86 6.39
C TRP A 256 -24.38 13.89 5.43
N GLY A 257 -23.21 13.37 5.79
CA GLY A 257 -22.44 12.42 4.98
C GLY A 257 -23.18 11.11 4.72
N GLN A 258 -22.93 10.52 3.55
CA GLN A 258 -23.52 9.25 3.14
C GLN A 258 -22.44 8.16 2.99
N LEU A 259 -21.26 8.53 2.50
CA LEU A 259 -20.08 7.66 2.40
C LEU A 259 -18.91 8.34 3.10
N PHE A 260 -18.32 7.68 4.05
CA PHE A 260 -17.13 8.11 4.79
C PHE A 260 -15.94 7.23 4.38
N VAL A 261 -14.86 7.87 3.90
CA VAL A 261 -13.64 7.16 3.50
C VAL A 261 -12.47 7.68 4.34
N THR A 262 -11.93 6.84 5.22
CA THR A 262 -10.75 7.19 6.04
C THR A 262 -9.46 6.97 5.27
N THR A 263 -8.50 7.89 5.42
CA THR A 263 -7.28 7.96 4.58
C THR A 263 -6.05 8.46 5.33
N THR A 264 -6.07 8.39 6.67
CA THR A 264 -5.08 9.08 7.52
C THR A 264 -3.91 8.20 7.95
N GLY A 265 -4.13 6.89 8.03
CA GLY A 265 -3.20 5.95 8.70
C GLY A 265 -3.13 6.14 10.23
N GLN A 266 -4.00 7.00 10.81
CA GLN A 266 -4.03 7.28 12.25
C GLN A 266 -5.11 6.46 12.94
N LYS A 267 -4.92 6.22 14.23
CA LYS A 267 -5.87 5.43 15.01
C LYS A 267 -7.11 6.27 15.39
N ASN A 268 -8.29 5.64 15.27
CA ASN A 268 -9.56 6.14 15.83
C ASN A 268 -9.95 7.54 15.33
N VAL A 269 -9.75 7.82 14.03
CA VAL A 269 -10.15 9.10 13.42
C VAL A 269 -11.65 9.18 13.18
N VAL A 270 -12.35 8.03 13.12
CA VAL A 270 -13.80 7.92 13.19
C VAL A 270 -14.18 7.13 14.44
N PRO A 271 -14.30 7.79 15.61
CA PRO A 271 -14.68 7.13 16.84
C PRO A 271 -16.15 6.67 16.79
N TYR A 272 -16.52 5.70 17.63
CA TYR A 272 -17.87 5.17 17.69
C TYR A 272 -18.93 6.26 17.94
N ALA A 273 -18.62 7.27 18.75
CA ALA A 273 -19.51 8.40 18.99
C ALA A 273 -19.88 9.16 17.69
N ALA A 274 -18.93 9.31 16.77
CA ALA A 274 -19.23 9.90 15.46
C ALA A 274 -20.13 9.00 14.60
N VAL A 275 -19.95 7.67 14.68
CA VAL A 275 -20.83 6.71 13.98
C VAL A 275 -22.27 6.81 14.50
N GLU A 276 -22.47 7.02 15.80
CA GLU A 276 -23.80 7.22 16.39
C GLU A 276 -24.51 8.48 15.87
N MET A 277 -23.76 9.51 15.47
CA MET A 277 -24.32 10.75 14.89
C MET A 277 -24.63 10.61 13.39
N MET A 278 -24.04 9.65 12.69
CA MET A 278 -24.23 9.47 11.24
C MET A 278 -25.68 9.17 10.88
N LYS A 279 -26.04 9.45 9.64
CA LYS A 279 -27.38 9.15 9.10
C LYS A 279 -27.62 7.65 9.01
N GLU A 280 -28.91 7.28 9.03
CA GLU A 280 -29.36 5.95 8.63
C GLU A 280 -28.79 5.60 7.26
N GLY A 281 -28.21 4.42 7.13
CA GLY A 281 -27.63 3.93 5.88
C GLY A 281 -26.24 4.50 5.55
N ALA A 282 -25.58 5.22 6.45
CA ALA A 282 -24.20 5.68 6.23
C ALA A 282 -23.24 4.52 5.98
N ILE A 283 -22.34 4.71 5.02
CA ILE A 283 -21.37 3.72 4.60
C ILE A 283 -20.00 4.14 5.08
N LEU A 284 -19.28 3.22 5.69
CA LEU A 284 -17.93 3.39 6.23
C LEU A 284 -16.95 2.54 5.40
N ALA A 285 -15.91 3.15 4.88
CA ALA A 285 -14.83 2.48 4.15
C ALA A 285 -13.47 3.02 4.61
N ASN A 286 -12.46 2.17 4.59
CA ASN A 286 -11.10 2.52 4.96
C ASN A 286 -10.15 2.35 3.76
N ALA A 287 -9.32 3.35 3.51
CA ALA A 287 -8.24 3.30 2.53
C ALA A 287 -6.85 3.23 3.20
N GLY A 288 -6.79 3.26 4.52
CA GLY A 288 -5.54 3.08 5.28
C GLY A 288 -5.13 1.62 5.38
N HIS A 289 -3.84 1.40 5.67
CA HIS A 289 -3.25 0.05 5.69
C HIS A 289 -3.86 -0.85 6.77
N PHE A 290 -4.08 -0.33 7.97
CA PHE A 290 -4.65 -1.07 9.10
C PHE A 290 -6.11 -0.71 9.37
N ASP A 291 -6.84 -1.63 9.99
CA ASP A 291 -8.24 -1.50 10.40
C ASP A 291 -8.41 -0.74 11.74
N VAL A 292 -7.64 0.32 11.93
CA VAL A 292 -7.59 1.10 13.18
C VAL A 292 -8.18 2.49 13.09
N GLU A 293 -8.45 2.97 11.86
CA GLU A 293 -8.93 4.33 11.62
C GLU A 293 -10.40 4.51 12.07
N ILE A 294 -11.23 3.51 11.81
CA ILE A 294 -12.62 3.44 12.28
C ILE A 294 -12.63 2.60 13.55
N ASP A 295 -13.36 3.03 14.58
CA ASP A 295 -13.53 2.24 15.82
C ASP A 295 -14.49 1.06 15.62
N VAL A 296 -14.08 0.16 14.72
CA VAL A 296 -14.83 -1.06 14.37
C VAL A 296 -15.05 -1.93 15.60
N LYS A 297 -14.04 -2.04 16.47
CA LYS A 297 -14.12 -2.91 17.66
C LYS A 297 -15.27 -2.49 18.58
N THR A 298 -15.35 -1.20 18.93
CA THR A 298 -16.44 -0.69 19.78
C THR A 298 -17.77 -0.78 19.06
N MET A 299 -17.83 -0.44 17.78
CA MET A 299 -19.05 -0.50 16.97
C MET A 299 -19.63 -1.92 16.95
N LEU A 300 -18.82 -2.94 16.66
CA LEU A 300 -19.26 -4.35 16.62
C LEU A 300 -19.61 -4.87 18.00
N SER A 301 -18.90 -4.48 19.06
CA SER A 301 -19.20 -4.92 20.45
C SER A 301 -20.52 -4.39 20.98
N LYS A 302 -20.96 -3.20 20.52
CA LYS A 302 -22.23 -2.55 20.91
C LYS A 302 -23.38 -2.85 19.96
N ALA A 303 -23.11 -3.38 18.76
CA ALA A 303 -24.13 -3.64 17.76
C ALA A 303 -25.18 -4.66 18.26
N LYS A 304 -26.45 -4.43 17.94
CA LYS A 304 -27.54 -5.39 18.16
C LYS A 304 -27.42 -6.60 17.25
N SER A 305 -26.96 -6.38 16.01
CA SER A 305 -26.67 -7.45 15.05
C SER A 305 -25.67 -6.96 14.01
N VAL A 306 -24.91 -7.90 13.47
CA VAL A 306 -23.99 -7.70 12.33
C VAL A 306 -24.26 -8.83 11.35
N ARG A 307 -24.51 -8.47 10.09
CA ARG A 307 -24.73 -9.47 9.03
C ARG A 307 -24.08 -9.03 7.73
N GLU A 308 -23.43 -9.92 7.04
CA GLU A 308 -22.97 -9.66 5.67
C GLU A 308 -24.18 -9.61 4.74
N VAL A 309 -24.42 -8.47 4.12
CA VAL A 309 -25.56 -8.24 3.22
C VAL A 309 -25.15 -8.31 1.74
N ARG A 310 -23.88 -8.15 1.45
CA ARG A 310 -23.23 -8.35 0.16
C ARG A 310 -21.79 -8.82 0.41
N PRO A 311 -21.12 -9.45 -0.56
CA PRO A 311 -19.68 -9.70 -0.44
C PRO A 311 -18.93 -8.41 -0.06
N HIS A 312 -18.20 -8.46 1.05
CA HIS A 312 -17.43 -7.34 1.61
C HIS A 312 -18.25 -6.16 2.15
N VAL A 313 -19.55 -6.31 2.42
CA VAL A 313 -20.38 -5.28 3.06
C VAL A 313 -21.14 -5.88 4.23
N ASP A 314 -20.82 -5.43 5.42
CA ASP A 314 -21.54 -5.77 6.65
C ASP A 314 -22.56 -4.67 6.99
N GLU A 315 -23.83 -5.06 7.24
CA GLU A 315 -24.83 -4.22 7.86
C GLU A 315 -24.65 -4.33 9.38
N VAL A 316 -24.48 -3.20 10.03
CA VAL A 316 -24.35 -3.10 11.50
C VAL A 316 -25.58 -2.39 12.06
N LEU A 317 -26.39 -3.09 12.83
CA LEU A 317 -27.54 -2.51 13.52
C LEU A 317 -27.11 -1.96 14.88
N LEU A 318 -27.09 -0.64 15.02
CA LEU A 318 -26.70 0.07 16.23
C LEU A 318 -27.76 -0.05 17.34
N PRO A 319 -27.42 0.19 18.63
CA PRO A 319 -28.35 0.10 19.75
C PRO A 319 -29.63 0.94 19.59
N GLY A 320 -29.54 2.13 18.99
CA GLY A 320 -30.69 3.01 18.68
C GLY A 320 -31.60 2.54 17.53
N GLY A 321 -31.33 1.37 16.92
CA GLY A 321 -32.08 0.88 15.77
C GLY A 321 -31.61 1.37 14.41
N LYS A 322 -30.65 2.29 14.37
CA LYS A 322 -30.01 2.81 13.16
C LYS A 322 -29.11 1.76 12.54
N LYS A 323 -29.10 1.69 11.23
CA LYS A 323 -28.20 0.84 10.45
C LYS A 323 -27.08 1.68 9.81
N VAL A 324 -25.87 1.14 9.86
CA VAL A 324 -24.72 1.63 9.07
C VAL A 324 -24.11 0.46 8.32
N TYR A 325 -23.37 0.73 7.26
CA TYR A 325 -22.71 -0.28 6.45
C TYR A 325 -21.19 -0.15 6.56
N LEU A 326 -20.51 -1.28 6.74
CA LEU A 326 -19.06 -1.34 6.85
C LEU A 326 -18.48 -2.10 5.67
N VAL A 327 -17.67 -1.44 4.85
CA VAL A 327 -16.99 -2.05 3.71
C VAL A 327 -15.72 -2.76 4.17
N ALA A 328 -15.48 -3.97 3.65
CA ALA A 328 -14.27 -4.76 3.87
C ALA A 328 -13.93 -4.98 5.36
N LYS A 329 -14.95 -5.00 6.24
CA LYS A 329 -14.78 -5.14 7.70
C LYS A 329 -13.91 -4.02 8.32
N GLY A 330 -13.88 -2.84 7.71
CA GLY A 330 -13.01 -1.72 8.11
C GLY A 330 -11.55 -1.85 7.68
N ARG A 331 -11.20 -2.91 6.95
CA ARG A 331 -9.86 -3.08 6.37
C ARG A 331 -9.71 -2.31 5.06
N ILE A 332 -8.52 -2.33 4.50
CA ILE A 332 -8.18 -1.61 3.27
C ILE A 332 -9.06 -2.05 2.08
N ALA A 333 -9.99 -1.18 1.67
CA ALA A 333 -11.07 -1.52 0.74
C ALA A 333 -10.57 -1.90 -0.66
N ASN A 334 -9.53 -1.24 -1.16
CA ASN A 334 -9.00 -1.43 -2.51
C ASN A 334 -8.40 -2.83 -2.76
N LEU A 335 -7.84 -3.46 -1.72
CA LEU A 335 -7.21 -4.78 -1.82
C LEU A 335 -8.13 -5.92 -1.37
N VAL A 336 -9.09 -5.62 -0.49
CA VAL A 336 -10.04 -6.62 0.02
C VAL A 336 -11.24 -6.77 -0.91
N ALA A 337 -11.77 -5.65 -1.41
CA ALA A 337 -12.98 -5.63 -2.25
C ALA A 337 -12.71 -5.42 -3.75
N ALA A 338 -11.45 -5.14 -4.14
CA ALA A 338 -11.02 -5.01 -5.53
C ALA A 338 -9.65 -5.68 -5.75
N GLU A 339 -8.97 -5.31 -6.83
CA GLU A 339 -7.72 -5.93 -7.26
C GLU A 339 -6.47 -5.17 -6.80
N GLY A 340 -6.62 -4.06 -6.05
CA GLY A 340 -5.52 -3.19 -5.65
C GLY A 340 -5.18 -2.14 -6.71
N HIS A 341 -3.93 -1.69 -6.70
CA HIS A 341 -3.48 -0.61 -7.57
C HIS A 341 -3.25 -1.06 -9.00
N PRO A 342 -3.45 -0.16 -10.00
CA PRO A 342 -3.13 -0.46 -11.39
C PRO A 342 -1.61 -0.73 -11.59
N PRO A 343 -1.24 -1.66 -12.49
CA PRO A 343 0.16 -1.98 -12.79
C PRO A 343 0.98 -0.76 -13.22
N GLU A 344 0.36 0.19 -13.95
CA GLU A 344 1.00 1.43 -14.43
C GLU A 344 1.47 2.34 -13.29
N VAL A 345 0.84 2.23 -12.14
CA VAL A 345 1.25 2.96 -10.93
C VAL A 345 2.30 2.16 -10.15
N MET A 346 2.05 0.86 -9.95
CA MET A 346 2.93 -0.01 -9.17
C MET A 346 4.31 -0.21 -9.81
N GLN A 347 4.43 -0.04 -11.13
CA GLN A 347 5.73 -0.14 -11.81
C GLN A 347 6.80 0.80 -11.23
N MET A 348 6.41 2.01 -10.79
CA MET A 348 7.35 2.98 -10.22
C MET A 348 7.70 2.65 -8.77
N SER A 349 6.70 2.28 -7.97
CA SER A 349 6.92 1.86 -6.60
C SER A 349 7.83 0.63 -6.55
N PHE A 350 7.53 -0.39 -7.32
CA PHE A 350 8.29 -1.63 -7.36
C PHE A 350 9.65 -1.50 -8.06
N ALA A 351 9.82 -0.53 -8.96
CA ALA A 351 11.15 -0.17 -9.45
C ALA A 351 12.03 0.41 -8.33
N ASN A 352 11.47 1.25 -7.44
CA ASN A 352 12.18 1.73 -6.25
C ASN A 352 12.51 0.59 -5.29
N GLN A 353 11.59 -0.37 -5.05
CA GLN A 353 11.85 -1.55 -4.22
C GLN A 353 13.00 -2.39 -4.79
N PHE A 354 12.96 -2.64 -6.10
CA PHE A 354 14.01 -3.37 -6.79
C PHE A 354 15.38 -2.70 -6.62
N LEU A 355 15.47 -1.40 -6.87
CA LEU A 355 16.71 -0.64 -6.74
C LEU A 355 17.14 -0.47 -5.28
N ALA A 356 16.21 -0.40 -4.33
CA ALA A 356 16.51 -0.39 -2.91
C ALA A 356 17.20 -1.69 -2.46
N ALA A 357 16.70 -2.85 -2.90
CA ALA A 357 17.33 -4.13 -2.60
C ALA A 357 18.76 -4.22 -3.19
N VAL A 358 18.95 -3.74 -4.42
CA VAL A 358 20.28 -3.67 -5.06
C VAL A 358 21.22 -2.74 -4.26
N ARG A 359 20.72 -1.57 -3.83
CA ARG A 359 21.49 -0.61 -3.03
C ARG A 359 21.91 -1.21 -1.68
N VAL A 360 20.97 -1.78 -0.95
CA VAL A 360 21.26 -2.42 0.34
C VAL A 360 22.33 -3.50 0.19
N HIS A 361 22.22 -4.32 -0.85
CA HIS A 361 23.25 -5.36 -1.09
C HIS A 361 24.64 -4.76 -1.31
N ARG A 362 24.75 -3.67 -2.05
CA ARG A 362 26.04 -3.05 -2.39
C ARG A 362 26.63 -2.21 -1.25
N GLU A 363 25.78 -1.54 -0.48
CA GLU A 363 26.19 -0.46 0.43
C GLU A 363 26.03 -0.80 1.91
N HIS A 364 25.38 -1.91 2.30
CA HIS A 364 25.05 -2.21 3.71
C HIS A 364 26.25 -2.13 4.66
N GLY A 365 27.47 -2.49 4.20
CA GLY A 365 28.68 -2.42 5.02
C GLY A 365 29.10 -0.99 5.41
N SER A 366 28.63 0.04 4.69
CA SER A 366 28.88 1.45 4.97
C SER A 366 27.64 2.20 5.47
N MET A 367 26.47 1.55 5.50
CA MET A 367 25.24 2.16 5.95
C MET A 367 25.07 2.04 7.46
N GLU A 368 24.70 3.15 8.09
CA GLU A 368 24.31 3.17 9.51
C GLU A 368 22.93 2.51 9.72
N ARG A 369 22.64 2.12 10.96
CA ARG A 369 21.35 1.53 11.37
C ARG A 369 20.27 2.59 11.47
N ARG A 370 19.81 3.10 10.33
CA ARG A 370 18.76 4.13 10.25
C ARG A 370 17.87 3.94 9.03
N VAL A 371 16.79 4.71 8.97
CA VAL A 371 15.90 4.80 7.82
C VAL A 371 16.48 5.80 6.80
N TYR A 372 16.65 5.35 5.57
CA TYR A 372 17.17 6.11 4.45
C TYR A 372 16.08 6.41 3.43
N GLY A 373 16.17 7.54 2.73
CA GLY A 373 15.42 7.76 1.49
C GLY A 373 15.99 6.94 0.34
N VAL A 374 15.25 6.88 -0.77
CA VAL A 374 15.72 6.29 -2.03
C VAL A 374 16.79 7.17 -2.70
N SER A 375 17.66 6.58 -3.50
CA SER A 375 18.73 7.31 -4.21
C SER A 375 18.60 7.31 -5.73
N ALA A 376 17.68 6.54 -6.29
CA ALA A 376 17.59 6.26 -7.73
C ALA A 376 16.30 6.77 -8.38
N GLU A 377 15.64 7.79 -7.80
CA GLU A 377 14.34 8.28 -8.29
C GLU A 377 14.39 8.76 -9.76
N ASP A 378 15.49 9.41 -10.19
CA ASP A 378 15.62 9.87 -11.57
C ASP A 378 15.68 8.69 -12.56
N GLU A 379 16.35 7.59 -12.19
CA GLU A 379 16.40 6.37 -13.01
C GLU A 379 15.00 5.76 -13.17
N VAL A 380 14.24 5.68 -12.07
CA VAL A 380 12.85 5.20 -12.08
C VAL A 380 11.95 6.10 -12.94
N ALA A 381 12.03 7.42 -12.75
CA ALA A 381 11.21 8.38 -13.50
C ALA A 381 11.50 8.31 -15.01
N ARG A 382 12.78 8.22 -15.40
CA ARG A 382 13.18 8.08 -16.82
C ARG A 382 12.71 6.75 -17.42
N ALA A 383 12.81 5.65 -16.66
CA ALA A 383 12.30 4.37 -17.10
C ALA A 383 10.78 4.39 -17.30
N ALA A 384 10.04 5.07 -16.41
CA ALA A 384 8.60 5.24 -16.50
C ALA A 384 8.22 6.09 -17.73
N LEU A 385 8.83 7.26 -17.93
CA LEU A 385 8.58 8.10 -19.09
C LEU A 385 8.84 7.35 -20.41
N LYS A 386 9.94 6.62 -20.47
CA LYS A 386 10.28 5.80 -21.64
C LYS A 386 9.21 4.74 -21.90
N SER A 387 8.71 4.07 -20.85
CA SER A 387 7.66 3.04 -21.00
C SER A 387 6.32 3.63 -21.46
N MET A 388 6.05 4.89 -21.12
CA MET A 388 4.87 5.66 -21.52
C MET A 388 5.01 6.29 -22.91
N GLY A 389 6.16 6.18 -23.57
CA GLY A 389 6.44 6.84 -24.85
C GLY A 389 6.58 8.37 -24.74
N VAL A 390 6.84 8.90 -23.54
CA VAL A 390 6.94 10.33 -23.26
C VAL A 390 8.40 10.78 -23.34
N THR A 391 8.67 11.79 -24.18
CA THR A 391 9.98 12.41 -24.29
C THR A 391 9.94 13.81 -23.65
N ILE A 392 10.92 14.11 -22.81
CA ILE A 392 11.09 15.43 -22.19
C ILE A 392 12.39 16.08 -22.67
N GLY A 393 12.42 17.41 -22.70
CA GLY A 393 13.64 18.17 -22.97
C GLY A 393 14.69 18.01 -21.88
N ALA A 394 15.93 18.31 -22.20
CA ALA A 394 17.02 18.40 -21.23
C ALA A 394 17.36 19.88 -20.96
N GLN A 395 17.77 20.20 -19.75
CA GLN A 395 18.31 21.53 -19.43
C GLN A 395 19.54 21.82 -20.27
N THR A 396 19.66 23.04 -20.79
CA THR A 396 20.88 23.53 -21.46
C THR A 396 22.04 23.61 -20.48
N LYS A 397 23.25 23.77 -21.00
CA LYS A 397 24.44 24.00 -20.16
C LYS A 397 24.26 25.24 -19.29
N GLU A 398 23.83 26.33 -19.91
CA GLU A 398 23.59 27.63 -19.28
C GLU A 398 22.54 27.51 -18.12
N GLN A 399 21.42 26.83 -18.36
CA GLN A 399 20.40 26.58 -17.31
C GLN A 399 20.95 25.78 -16.12
N ARG A 400 21.83 24.80 -16.38
CA ARG A 400 22.45 24.02 -15.30
C ARG A 400 23.48 24.81 -14.52
N GLU A 401 24.23 25.72 -15.20
CA GLU A 401 25.21 26.61 -14.59
C GLU A 401 24.51 27.67 -13.75
N TYR A 402 23.46 28.30 -14.27
CA TYR A 402 22.64 29.27 -13.53
C TYR A 402 22.03 28.66 -12.26
N ALA A 403 21.46 27.45 -12.34
CA ALA A 403 20.87 26.77 -11.17
C ALA A 403 21.90 26.42 -10.07
N LYS A 404 23.21 26.46 -10.35
CA LYS A 404 24.28 26.20 -9.36
C LYS A 404 24.96 27.49 -8.93
N SER A 405 24.72 28.63 -9.61
CA SER A 405 25.27 29.91 -9.25
C SER A 405 24.45 30.58 -8.16
N TRP A 406 25.10 31.19 -7.21
CA TRP A 406 24.51 32.11 -6.23
C TRP A 406 24.57 33.56 -6.69
N GLU A 407 25.36 33.85 -7.74
CA GLU A 407 25.42 35.11 -8.43
C GLU A 407 24.52 35.04 -9.67
N ALA A 408 23.45 35.86 -9.71
CA ALA A 408 22.54 35.98 -10.85
C ALA A 408 22.92 37.18 -11.72
#